data_38d9d45d5ad385c4a3f1c9d232faaa6f
#
_entry.id   38d9d45d5ad385c4a3f1c9d232faaa6f
#
_cell.length_a   1.000
_cell.length_b   1.000
_cell.length_c   1.000
_cell.angle_alpha   90.00
_cell.angle_beta   90.00
_cell.angle_gamma   90.00
#
_symmetry.space_group_name_H-M   'P 1'
#
loop_
_entity.id
_entity.type
_entity.pdbx_description
1 polymer ?
#
loop_
_entity_poly.entity_id
_entity_poly.type
_entity_poly.pdbx_seq_one_letter_code
_entity_poly.pdbx_strand_id
1 'polypeptide(L)'
;MTYKFYDILEVSRDSSQDEIKKAYKKLAIQYHPDKNKGNADAEKKFQEISNAYSILSNPDSKNRYDMTGDENFNNDGGGQQHEAPNMDELFQHLFGSRRGGGGGGHNPFSDFGFGFGGEQHQPQCNNIIKPYNITLDDIYNGIVKTIKINVKKYCKKCFTTCNICNGSGVRQQVIQIGPMPQVLQSSCPKCNGAKIMNKHNKDCGDCKGTGTFDVENNAYLNMPKGFDSNHTIFEGLGEQPQLATHKPGNLIFEFKLMPHSHFKKNGNDLLYSHNLTLTESIIGKIIVIDYFGESIKINTDQFGIINPSKQYILKNRGLPILNTTKKGNMIIEFIITYPKINSTEIEKLTEILNKSFIY
;
A
#
# COMPACT_ATOMS: atom_id res chain seq x y z
N MET A 1 -16.81 15.37 -44.06
CA MET A 1 -16.59 14.42 -42.95
C MET A 1 -15.48 14.99 -42.11
N THR A 2 -15.74 15.30 -40.85
CA THR A 2 -14.76 15.84 -39.88
C THR A 2 -14.05 14.66 -39.23
N TYR A 3 -12.75 14.52 -39.44
CA TYR A 3 -11.94 13.46 -38.85
C TYR A 3 -11.39 13.92 -37.51
N LYS A 4 -12.27 13.94 -36.51
CA LYS A 4 -12.08 14.52 -35.17
C LYS A 4 -10.84 14.04 -34.43
N PHE A 5 -10.40 12.79 -34.60
CA PHE A 5 -9.23 12.28 -33.90
C PHE A 5 -7.92 12.92 -34.36
N TYR A 6 -7.81 13.36 -35.59
CA TYR A 6 -6.67 14.12 -36.07
C TYR A 6 -6.67 15.53 -35.48
N ASP A 7 -7.86 16.16 -35.38
CA ASP A 7 -8.02 17.49 -34.77
C ASP A 7 -7.67 17.44 -33.27
N ILE A 8 -8.08 16.38 -32.55
CA ILE A 8 -7.76 16.18 -31.13
C ILE A 8 -6.27 16.06 -30.89
N LEU A 9 -5.54 15.38 -31.80
CA LEU A 9 -4.09 15.24 -31.70
C LEU A 9 -3.33 16.40 -32.34
N GLU A 10 -4.03 17.40 -32.92
CA GLU A 10 -3.44 18.55 -33.59
C GLU A 10 -2.49 18.14 -34.74
N VAL A 11 -2.86 17.09 -35.51
CA VAL A 11 -2.06 16.59 -36.63
C VAL A 11 -2.87 16.51 -37.92
N SER A 12 -2.19 16.52 -39.08
CA SER A 12 -2.82 16.34 -40.38
C SER A 12 -3.20 14.86 -40.59
N ARG A 13 -4.20 14.60 -41.42
CA ARG A 13 -4.61 13.24 -41.81
C ARG A 13 -3.47 12.46 -42.48
N ASP A 14 -2.59 13.17 -43.22
CA ASP A 14 -1.45 12.57 -43.90
C ASP A 14 -0.22 12.38 -43.00
N SER A 15 -0.37 12.66 -41.68
CA SER A 15 0.72 12.54 -40.74
C SER A 15 1.19 11.12 -40.58
N SER A 16 2.50 10.96 -40.54
CA SER A 16 3.16 9.69 -40.29
C SER A 16 2.90 9.19 -38.85
N GLN A 17 3.09 7.90 -38.63
CA GLN A 17 2.96 7.29 -37.32
C GLN A 17 3.88 7.97 -36.27
N ASP A 18 5.06 8.41 -36.68
CA ASP A 18 6.00 9.13 -35.80
C ASP A 18 5.51 10.52 -35.42
N GLU A 19 4.84 11.23 -36.33
CA GLU A 19 4.24 12.54 -36.05
C GLU A 19 3.04 12.43 -35.11
N ILE A 20 2.16 11.46 -35.35
CA ILE A 20 1.04 11.12 -34.46
C ILE A 20 1.56 10.80 -33.05
N LYS A 21 2.62 10.01 -32.94
CA LYS A 21 3.27 9.69 -31.67
C LYS A 21 3.89 10.88 -30.95
N LYS A 22 4.55 11.79 -31.70
CA LYS A 22 5.12 13.02 -31.15
C LYS A 22 4.05 13.97 -30.63
N ALA A 23 2.96 14.13 -31.38
CA ALA A 23 1.83 14.96 -31.00
C ALA A 23 1.16 14.44 -29.72
N TYR A 24 0.88 13.15 -29.69
CA TYR A 24 0.34 12.50 -28.46
C TYR A 24 1.22 12.76 -27.25
N LYS A 25 2.54 12.55 -27.36
CA LYS A 25 3.47 12.78 -26.25
C LYS A 25 3.40 14.21 -25.70
N LYS A 26 3.37 15.19 -26.61
CA LYS A 26 3.29 16.62 -26.23
C LYS A 26 2.02 16.90 -25.45
N LEU A 27 0.88 16.45 -25.97
CA LEU A 27 -0.43 16.70 -25.36
C LEU A 27 -0.63 15.90 -24.06
N ALA A 28 -0.16 14.66 -23.99
CA ALA A 28 -0.23 13.83 -22.79
C ALA A 28 0.56 14.42 -21.62
N ILE A 29 1.72 15.04 -21.87
CA ILE A 29 2.50 15.75 -20.84
C ILE A 29 1.79 17.05 -20.40
N GLN A 30 1.13 17.73 -21.32
CA GLN A 30 0.43 18.99 -21.05
C GLN A 30 -0.83 18.76 -20.19
N TYR A 31 -1.60 17.73 -20.50
CA TYR A 31 -2.88 17.40 -19.84
C TYR A 31 -2.76 16.27 -18.82
N HIS A 32 -1.53 15.91 -18.40
CA HIS A 32 -1.32 14.84 -17.42
C HIS A 32 -2.06 15.11 -16.10
N PRO A 33 -2.81 14.12 -15.52
CA PRO A 33 -3.60 14.34 -14.32
C PRO A 33 -2.76 14.75 -13.11
N ASP A 34 -1.50 14.32 -13.05
CA ASP A 34 -0.59 14.71 -11.96
C ASP A 34 -0.14 16.18 -12.01
N LYS A 35 -0.11 16.77 -13.20
CA LYS A 35 0.19 18.21 -13.38
C LYS A 35 -1.06 19.10 -13.29
N ASN A 36 -2.25 18.54 -13.51
CA ASN A 36 -3.51 19.26 -13.58
C ASN A 36 -4.49 18.75 -12.51
N LYS A 37 -4.02 18.43 -11.30
CA LYS A 37 -4.84 17.91 -10.21
C LYS A 37 -6.07 18.77 -9.93
N GLY A 38 -7.25 18.17 -10.01
CA GLY A 38 -8.54 18.83 -9.74
C GLY A 38 -9.11 19.64 -10.92
N ASN A 39 -8.54 19.57 -12.12
CA ASN A 39 -9.06 20.21 -13.32
C ASN A 39 -9.81 19.18 -14.20
N ALA A 40 -11.12 19.14 -14.07
CA ALA A 40 -12.00 18.22 -14.81
C ALA A 40 -11.92 18.39 -16.34
N ASP A 41 -11.65 19.60 -16.84
CA ASP A 41 -11.50 19.86 -18.27
C ASP A 41 -10.20 19.28 -18.82
N ALA A 42 -9.12 19.33 -18.04
CA ALA A 42 -7.85 18.71 -18.40
C ALA A 42 -7.96 17.18 -18.43
N GLU A 43 -8.71 16.62 -17.49
CA GLU A 43 -8.98 15.17 -17.43
C GLU A 43 -9.78 14.68 -18.64
N LYS A 44 -10.84 15.37 -19.03
CA LYS A 44 -11.60 15.07 -20.25
C LYS A 44 -10.73 15.16 -21.50
N LYS A 45 -9.94 16.22 -21.65
CA LYS A 45 -9.02 16.38 -22.79
C LYS A 45 -7.99 15.26 -22.83
N PHE A 46 -7.46 14.85 -21.69
CA PHE A 46 -6.53 13.72 -21.64
C PHE A 46 -7.17 12.41 -22.09
N GLN A 47 -8.44 12.17 -21.74
CA GLN A 47 -9.20 11.00 -22.19
C GLN A 47 -9.42 11.05 -23.71
N GLU A 48 -9.82 12.19 -24.26
CA GLU A 48 -10.01 12.37 -25.71
C GLU A 48 -8.72 12.16 -26.49
N ILE A 49 -7.59 12.69 -26.01
CA ILE A 49 -6.26 12.53 -26.60
C ILE A 49 -5.83 11.07 -26.59
N SER A 50 -6.07 10.36 -25.48
CA SER A 50 -5.73 8.95 -25.33
C SER A 50 -6.56 8.05 -26.24
N ASN A 51 -7.85 8.35 -26.40
CA ASN A 51 -8.74 7.64 -27.33
C ASN A 51 -8.34 7.86 -28.77
N ALA A 52 -8.10 9.10 -29.18
CA ALA A 52 -7.64 9.42 -30.53
C ALA A 52 -6.32 8.69 -30.86
N TYR A 53 -5.38 8.65 -29.94
CA TYR A 53 -4.10 7.96 -30.13
C TYR A 53 -4.27 6.44 -30.23
N SER A 54 -5.16 5.83 -29.45
CA SER A 54 -5.40 4.38 -29.49
C SER A 54 -5.85 3.89 -30.88
N ILE A 55 -6.62 4.70 -31.58
CA ILE A 55 -7.12 4.39 -32.93
C ILE A 55 -6.08 4.75 -34.01
N LEU A 56 -5.44 5.90 -33.92
CA LEU A 56 -4.53 6.38 -34.96
C LEU A 56 -3.12 5.77 -34.88
N SER A 57 -2.73 5.18 -33.74
CA SER A 57 -1.42 4.54 -33.56
C SER A 57 -1.29 3.18 -34.24
N ASN A 58 -2.40 2.50 -34.50
CA ASN A 58 -2.42 1.21 -35.19
C ASN A 58 -2.73 1.45 -36.67
N PRO A 59 -1.88 1.00 -37.61
CA PRO A 59 -2.09 1.19 -39.04
C PRO A 59 -3.43 0.62 -39.56
N ASP A 60 -3.88 -0.52 -39.04
CA ASP A 60 -5.14 -1.14 -39.44
C ASP A 60 -6.36 -0.36 -38.95
N SER A 61 -6.31 0.07 -37.72
CA SER A 61 -7.37 0.94 -37.10
C SER A 61 -7.41 2.30 -37.73
N LYS A 62 -6.25 2.91 -38.02
CA LYS A 62 -6.14 4.16 -38.78
C LYS A 62 -6.76 4.05 -40.16
N ASN A 63 -6.41 3.01 -40.93
CA ASN A 63 -6.98 2.79 -42.27
C ASN A 63 -8.49 2.61 -42.23
N ARG A 64 -9.02 1.90 -41.24
CA ARG A 64 -10.47 1.74 -41.08
C ARG A 64 -11.14 3.07 -40.70
N TYR A 65 -10.58 3.83 -39.76
CA TYR A 65 -11.08 5.12 -39.42
C TYR A 65 -11.04 6.11 -40.58
N ASP A 66 -9.97 6.07 -41.39
CA ASP A 66 -9.83 6.84 -42.62
C ASP A 66 -10.87 6.50 -43.72
N MET A 67 -11.37 5.26 -43.74
CA MET A 67 -12.42 4.81 -44.65
C MET A 67 -13.83 5.12 -44.16
N THR A 68 -14.10 5.01 -42.86
CA THR A 68 -15.47 5.07 -42.32
C THR A 68 -15.78 6.45 -41.69
N GLY A 69 -14.78 7.13 -41.17
CA GLY A 69 -14.96 8.39 -40.41
C GLY A 69 -15.74 8.21 -39.11
N ASP A 70 -15.95 6.96 -38.66
CA ASP A 70 -16.79 6.64 -37.52
C ASP A 70 -16.01 6.73 -36.21
N GLU A 71 -16.46 7.59 -35.29
CA GLU A 71 -15.88 7.80 -33.97
C GLU A 71 -16.20 6.66 -33.00
N ASN A 72 -17.26 5.87 -33.28
CA ASN A 72 -17.75 4.78 -32.44
C ASN A 72 -17.15 3.41 -32.86
N PHE A 73 -15.84 3.34 -32.94
CA PHE A 73 -15.14 2.12 -33.34
C PHE A 73 -15.07 1.13 -32.17
N ASN A 74 -16.24 0.61 -31.76
CA ASN A 74 -16.32 -0.55 -30.88
C ASN A 74 -16.50 -1.81 -31.74
N ASN A 75 -15.40 -2.53 -31.93
CA ASN A 75 -15.32 -3.97 -32.03
C ASN A 75 -16.44 -4.69 -32.82
N ASP A 76 -16.45 -4.58 -34.14
CA ASP A 76 -17.24 -5.50 -34.97
C ASP A 76 -16.32 -6.67 -35.42
N GLY A 77 -16.21 -7.63 -34.52
CA GLY A 77 -15.51 -8.89 -34.69
C GLY A 77 -16.13 -9.98 -33.83
N GLY A 78 -17.41 -10.39 -34.14
CA GLY A 78 -17.99 -11.67 -33.68
C GLY A 78 -18.68 -11.68 -32.32
N GLY A 79 -19.97 -11.39 -32.29
CA GLY A 79 -20.97 -12.03 -31.44
C GLY A 79 -20.78 -11.96 -29.90
N GLN A 80 -21.28 -10.90 -29.29
CA GLN A 80 -22.11 -10.89 -28.07
C GLN A 80 -22.26 -9.44 -27.61
N GLN A 81 -23.50 -9.04 -27.30
CA GLN A 81 -23.82 -7.74 -26.70
C GLN A 81 -23.10 -7.62 -25.36
N HIS A 82 -22.02 -6.81 -25.30
CA HIS A 82 -21.48 -6.28 -24.07
C HIS A 82 -21.61 -4.77 -24.12
N GLU A 83 -22.22 -4.22 -23.06
CA GLU A 83 -22.24 -2.80 -22.74
C GLU A 83 -20.86 -2.20 -22.92
N ALA A 84 -20.79 -0.94 -23.39
CA ALA A 84 -19.54 -0.21 -23.61
C ALA A 84 -18.63 -0.36 -22.40
N PRO A 85 -17.37 -0.80 -22.58
CA PRO A 85 -16.46 -0.96 -21.47
C PRO A 85 -16.25 0.39 -20.80
N ASN A 86 -16.46 0.40 -19.49
CA ASN A 86 -16.27 1.57 -18.64
C ASN A 86 -14.85 2.10 -18.86
N MET A 87 -14.68 3.40 -19.10
CA MET A 87 -13.38 4.05 -19.37
C MET A 87 -12.32 3.73 -18.31
N ASP A 88 -12.76 3.46 -17.07
CA ASP A 88 -11.89 3.00 -15.97
C ASP A 88 -11.33 1.59 -16.20
N GLU A 89 -12.08 0.70 -16.84
CA GLU A 89 -11.60 -0.64 -17.20
C GLU A 89 -10.58 -0.59 -18.36
N LEU A 90 -10.81 0.27 -19.35
CA LEU A 90 -9.87 0.48 -20.45
C LEU A 90 -8.57 1.12 -19.93
N PHE A 91 -8.68 2.07 -18.99
CA PHE A 91 -7.53 2.69 -18.32
C PHE A 91 -6.79 1.69 -17.44
N GLN A 92 -7.49 0.84 -16.67
CA GLN A 92 -6.89 -0.23 -15.89
C GLN A 92 -6.22 -1.29 -16.78
N HIS A 93 -6.78 -1.60 -17.93
CA HIS A 93 -6.19 -2.54 -18.88
C HIS A 93 -4.96 -1.96 -19.59
N LEU A 94 -4.94 -0.64 -19.84
CA LEU A 94 -3.85 0.05 -20.51
C LEU A 94 -2.74 0.51 -19.55
N PHE A 95 -3.10 0.91 -18.33
CA PHE A 95 -2.18 1.45 -17.30
C PHE A 95 -2.16 0.65 -16.00
N GLY A 96 -3.19 -0.18 -15.74
CA GLY A 96 -3.40 -0.86 -14.46
C GLY A 96 -2.74 -2.21 -14.30
N SER A 97 -1.98 -2.72 -15.27
CA SER A 97 -1.34 -4.05 -15.22
C SER A 97 -0.11 -4.09 -14.29
N ARG A 98 -0.27 -3.58 -13.07
CA ARG A 98 0.70 -3.68 -11.98
C ARG A 98 0.23 -4.56 -10.82
N ARG A 99 -0.67 -5.54 -11.06
CA ARG A 99 -0.98 -6.50 -9.99
C ARG A 99 -1.38 -7.87 -10.55
N GLY A 100 -0.42 -8.80 -10.45
CA GLY A 100 -0.72 -10.21 -10.21
C GLY A 100 -0.88 -11.11 -11.41
N GLY A 101 0.09 -12.00 -11.65
CA GLY A 101 -0.16 -13.38 -12.05
C GLY A 101 -0.16 -13.70 -13.53
N GLY A 102 0.94 -14.29 -13.99
CA GLY A 102 1.02 -15.44 -14.90
C GLY A 102 0.17 -15.44 -16.16
N GLY A 103 0.75 -15.04 -17.29
CA GLY A 103 0.18 -15.31 -18.60
C GLY A 103 0.93 -14.50 -19.66
N GLY A 104 1.74 -15.17 -20.50
CA GLY A 104 2.52 -14.55 -21.57
C GLY A 104 1.64 -13.90 -22.63
N GLY A 105 1.26 -12.67 -22.43
CA GLY A 105 0.68 -11.78 -23.40
C GLY A 105 1.71 -10.70 -23.70
N HIS A 106 2.18 -10.62 -24.94
CA HIS A 106 2.95 -9.48 -25.44
C HIS A 106 2.11 -8.22 -25.22
N ASN A 107 2.52 -7.39 -24.27
CA ASN A 107 2.01 -6.03 -24.15
C ASN A 107 2.54 -5.25 -25.38
N PRO A 108 1.70 -4.80 -26.29
CA PRO A 108 2.16 -3.99 -27.44
C PRO A 108 2.80 -2.66 -27.03
N PHE A 109 2.70 -2.31 -25.73
CA PHE A 109 3.30 -1.11 -25.17
C PHE A 109 4.70 -1.30 -24.55
N SER A 110 5.17 -2.54 -24.33
CA SER A 110 6.53 -2.75 -23.83
C SER A 110 7.59 -2.55 -24.91
N ASP A 111 7.20 -2.70 -26.19
CA ASP A 111 8.06 -2.44 -27.35
C ASP A 111 8.07 -0.96 -27.75
N PHE A 112 7.09 -0.20 -27.25
CA PHE A 112 7.05 1.25 -27.35
C PHE A 112 7.83 1.85 -26.19
N GLY A 113 9.13 1.92 -26.32
CA GLY A 113 10.10 2.61 -25.45
C GLY A 113 9.59 3.88 -24.74
N PHE A 114 8.58 3.78 -23.89
CA PHE A 114 8.30 4.70 -22.81
C PHE A 114 9.31 4.44 -21.68
N GLY A 115 10.59 4.42 -22.07
CA GLY A 115 11.66 4.69 -21.14
C GLY A 115 11.65 6.17 -20.83
N PHE A 116 10.87 6.61 -19.87
CA PHE A 116 11.34 7.63 -18.97
C PHE A 116 12.70 7.13 -18.50
N GLY A 117 13.76 7.85 -18.83
CA GLY A 117 15.16 7.62 -18.57
C GLY A 117 15.39 6.32 -17.83
N GLY A 118 15.57 5.23 -18.57
CA GLY A 118 15.62 3.91 -17.96
C GLY A 118 16.86 3.82 -17.10
N GLU A 119 16.73 4.12 -15.82
CA GLU A 119 17.41 3.29 -14.86
C GLU A 119 16.96 1.88 -15.22
N GLN A 120 17.89 1.07 -15.71
CA GLN A 120 17.70 -0.37 -15.85
C GLN A 120 17.17 -0.84 -14.50
N HIS A 121 15.84 -1.08 -14.41
CA HIS A 121 15.25 -1.64 -13.19
C HIS A 121 15.91 -2.99 -12.99
N GLN A 122 16.99 -2.99 -12.22
CA GLN A 122 17.61 -4.23 -11.79
C GLN A 122 16.51 -5.00 -11.05
N PRO A 123 16.23 -6.23 -11.45
CA PRO A 123 15.21 -7.03 -10.78
C PRO A 123 15.52 -7.07 -9.28
N GLN A 124 14.49 -6.85 -8.48
CA GLN A 124 14.60 -6.82 -7.02
C GLN A 124 14.19 -8.17 -6.45
N CYS A 125 14.89 -8.62 -5.41
CA CYS A 125 14.52 -9.80 -4.64
C CYS A 125 13.23 -9.58 -3.86
N ASN A 126 12.64 -10.65 -3.32
CA ASN A 126 11.38 -10.58 -2.59
C ASN A 126 11.52 -9.78 -1.29
N ASN A 127 10.45 -9.09 -0.93
CA ASN A 127 10.34 -8.44 0.37
C ASN A 127 10.08 -9.46 1.47
N ILE A 128 10.63 -9.22 2.65
CA ILE A 128 10.36 -10.00 3.86
C ILE A 128 9.40 -9.20 4.73
N ILE A 129 8.22 -9.76 5.02
CA ILE A 129 7.23 -9.13 5.89
C ILE A 129 7.30 -9.77 7.25
N LYS A 130 7.41 -8.95 8.32
CA LYS A 130 7.41 -9.42 9.71
C LYS A 130 6.43 -8.60 10.55
N PRO A 131 5.61 -9.23 11.40
CA PRO A 131 4.78 -8.51 12.34
C PRO A 131 5.66 -7.84 13.42
N TYR A 132 5.32 -6.60 13.78
CA TYR A 132 5.94 -5.86 14.86
C TYR A 132 4.87 -5.31 15.79
N ASN A 133 4.92 -5.71 17.05
CA ASN A 133 3.95 -5.30 18.05
C ASN A 133 4.26 -3.89 18.53
N ILE A 134 3.26 -3.01 18.49
CA ILE A 134 3.32 -1.64 19.00
C ILE A 134 2.27 -1.46 20.11
N THR A 135 2.54 -0.57 21.04
CA THR A 135 1.63 -0.18 22.13
C THR A 135 1.05 1.20 21.87
N LEU A 136 0.02 1.58 22.62
CA LEU A 136 -0.48 2.96 22.61
C LEU A 136 0.55 3.96 23.15
N ASP A 137 1.40 3.53 24.08
CA ASP A 137 2.54 4.32 24.58
C ASP A 137 3.54 4.62 23.47
N ASP A 138 3.81 3.65 22.61
CA ASP A 138 4.68 3.84 21.45
C ASP A 138 4.10 4.88 20.48
N ILE A 139 2.78 4.91 20.28
CA ILE A 139 2.12 5.91 19.43
C ILE A 139 2.16 7.28 20.11
N TYR A 140 1.93 7.33 21.43
CA TYR A 140 1.90 8.57 22.19
C TYR A 140 3.27 9.25 22.30
N ASN A 141 4.31 8.46 22.58
CA ASN A 141 5.68 8.94 22.78
C ASN A 141 6.55 8.98 21.51
N GLY A 142 6.14 8.23 20.48
CA GLY A 142 6.97 7.90 19.33
C GLY A 142 7.92 6.74 19.65
N ILE A 143 8.51 6.16 18.60
CA ILE A 143 9.45 5.03 18.72
C ILE A 143 10.80 5.45 18.17
N VAL A 144 11.85 5.32 18.96
CA VAL A 144 13.24 5.41 18.50
C VAL A 144 13.97 4.19 19.04
N LYS A 145 14.09 3.16 18.19
CA LYS A 145 14.72 1.89 18.57
C LYS A 145 15.61 1.36 17.44
N THR A 146 16.73 0.76 17.82
CA THR A 146 17.58 -0.01 16.89
C THR A 146 17.23 -1.48 17.06
N ILE A 147 16.81 -2.11 15.98
CA ILE A 147 16.42 -3.52 15.95
C ILE A 147 17.51 -4.30 15.22
N LYS A 148 18.09 -5.30 15.87
CA LYS A 148 19.05 -6.21 15.25
C LYS A 148 18.32 -7.24 14.41
N ILE A 149 18.74 -7.38 13.16
CA ILE A 149 18.12 -8.25 12.18
C ILE A 149 19.18 -9.12 11.55
N ASN A 150 18.97 -10.44 11.58
CA ASN A 150 19.82 -11.37 10.86
C ASN A 150 19.32 -11.50 9.41
N VAL A 151 20.18 -11.12 8.47
CA VAL A 151 19.93 -11.20 7.04
C VAL A 151 20.82 -12.28 6.44
N LYS A 152 20.21 -13.25 5.76
CA LYS A 152 20.94 -14.29 5.05
C LYS A 152 21.56 -13.73 3.79
N LYS A 153 22.91 -13.76 3.70
CA LYS A 153 23.65 -13.37 2.50
C LYS A 153 24.24 -14.59 1.81
N TYR A 154 24.31 -14.52 0.47
CA TYR A 154 24.97 -15.56 -0.31
C TYR A 154 26.48 -15.40 -0.28
N CYS A 155 27.17 -16.51 -0.11
CA CYS A 155 28.64 -16.54 -0.05
C CYS A 155 29.24 -16.40 -1.47
N LYS A 156 29.77 -15.24 -1.78
CA LYS A 156 30.38 -14.97 -3.10
C LYS A 156 31.52 -15.93 -3.45
N LYS A 157 32.25 -16.47 -2.45
CA LYS A 157 33.34 -17.42 -2.65
C LYS A 157 32.85 -18.81 -3.08
N CYS A 158 31.65 -19.20 -2.69
CA CYS A 158 31.07 -20.52 -2.98
C CYS A 158 30.16 -20.53 -4.20
N PHE A 159 29.66 -19.37 -4.66
CA PHE A 159 28.86 -19.29 -5.87
C PHE A 159 29.70 -18.86 -7.07
N THR A 160 29.50 -19.55 -8.18
CA THR A 160 30.10 -19.21 -9.47
C THR A 160 29.04 -19.17 -10.53
N THR A 161 29.27 -18.38 -11.56
CA THR A 161 28.41 -18.35 -12.75
C THR A 161 28.37 -19.74 -13.39
N CYS A 162 27.19 -20.18 -13.79
CA CYS A 162 27.01 -21.45 -14.48
C CYS A 162 27.77 -21.42 -15.82
N ASN A 163 28.71 -22.35 -16.00
CA ASN A 163 29.57 -22.42 -17.20
C ASN A 163 28.86 -22.96 -18.45
N ILE A 164 27.64 -23.50 -18.34
CA ILE A 164 26.87 -23.98 -19.49
C ILE A 164 26.04 -22.87 -20.14
N CYS A 165 25.43 -22.03 -19.31
CA CYS A 165 24.63 -20.92 -19.80
C CYS A 165 25.27 -19.56 -19.63
N ASN A 166 26.51 -19.52 -19.15
CA ASN A 166 27.27 -18.27 -18.86
C ASN A 166 26.45 -17.23 -18.09
N GLY A 167 25.60 -17.70 -17.14
CA GLY A 167 24.77 -16.84 -16.32
C GLY A 167 23.46 -16.39 -16.96
N SER A 168 23.09 -16.84 -18.16
CA SER A 168 21.80 -16.50 -18.77
C SER A 168 20.61 -17.23 -18.12
N GLY A 169 20.86 -18.42 -17.55
CA GLY A 169 19.84 -19.29 -16.97
C GLY A 169 19.04 -20.09 -18.02
N VAL A 170 19.20 -19.75 -19.27
CA VAL A 170 18.49 -20.41 -20.40
C VAL A 170 19.49 -20.95 -21.41
N ARG A 171 19.06 -21.96 -22.14
CA ARG A 171 19.77 -22.50 -23.28
C ARG A 171 18.92 -22.28 -24.52
N GLN A 172 19.49 -21.70 -25.54
CA GLN A 172 18.86 -21.53 -26.83
C GLN A 172 19.24 -22.71 -27.74
N GLN A 173 18.25 -23.37 -28.31
CA GLN A 173 18.43 -24.40 -29.34
C GLN A 173 17.74 -23.92 -30.60
N VAL A 174 18.48 -23.91 -31.68
CA VAL A 174 17.91 -23.65 -33.00
C VAL A 174 17.39 -24.99 -33.57
N ILE A 175 16.08 -25.11 -33.69
CA ILE A 175 15.45 -26.29 -34.29
C ILE A 175 14.95 -25.89 -35.66
N GLN A 176 15.30 -26.67 -36.67
CA GLN A 176 14.83 -26.46 -38.03
C GLN A 176 13.49 -27.17 -38.19
N ILE A 177 12.40 -26.41 -38.14
CA ILE A 177 11.05 -26.94 -38.41
C ILE A 177 10.61 -26.34 -39.76
N GLY A 178 10.81 -27.08 -40.82
CA GLY A 178 10.56 -26.59 -42.19
C GLY A 178 11.63 -25.62 -42.70
N PRO A 179 11.29 -24.69 -43.60
CA PRO A 179 12.25 -23.77 -44.23
C PRO A 179 12.77 -22.65 -43.29
N MET A 180 12.18 -22.46 -42.13
CA MET A 180 12.60 -21.41 -41.17
C MET A 180 13.18 -21.99 -39.88
N PRO A 181 14.38 -21.55 -39.44
CA PRO A 181 14.93 -21.94 -38.15
C PRO A 181 14.15 -21.27 -37.02
N GLN A 182 13.67 -22.06 -36.05
CA GLN A 182 13.05 -21.56 -34.83
C GLN A 182 14.02 -21.68 -33.65
N VAL A 183 14.10 -20.63 -32.83
CA VAL A 183 14.91 -20.62 -31.62
C VAL A 183 14.03 -21.03 -30.44
N LEU A 184 14.26 -22.25 -29.94
CA LEU A 184 13.61 -22.73 -28.73
C LEU A 184 14.47 -22.36 -27.52
N GLN A 185 13.87 -21.69 -26.51
CA GLN A 185 14.52 -21.40 -25.24
C GLN A 185 14.05 -22.40 -24.19
N SER A 186 15.00 -23.06 -23.52
CA SER A 186 14.72 -23.96 -22.39
C SER A 186 15.58 -23.57 -21.19
N SER A 187 15.11 -23.91 -20.00
CA SER A 187 15.90 -23.70 -18.77
C SER A 187 17.24 -24.46 -18.88
N CYS A 188 18.32 -23.85 -18.43
CA CYS A 188 19.63 -24.48 -18.42
C CYS A 188 19.62 -25.77 -17.56
N PRO A 189 19.92 -26.95 -18.10
CA PRO A 189 19.78 -28.21 -17.36
C PRO A 189 20.77 -28.36 -16.19
N LYS A 190 21.86 -27.57 -16.18
CA LYS A 190 22.86 -27.65 -15.12
C LYS A 190 22.53 -26.78 -13.90
N CYS A 191 22.01 -25.59 -14.11
CA CYS A 191 21.65 -24.68 -13.03
C CYS A 191 20.11 -24.55 -12.82
N ASN A 192 19.30 -25.29 -13.62
CA ASN A 192 17.83 -25.24 -13.56
C ASN A 192 17.26 -23.81 -13.57
N GLY A 193 17.87 -22.93 -14.38
CA GLY A 193 17.48 -21.52 -14.43
C GLY A 193 18.11 -20.62 -13.36
N ALA A 194 18.78 -21.18 -12.35
CA ALA A 194 19.36 -20.42 -11.23
C ALA A 194 20.54 -19.52 -11.62
N LYS A 195 21.09 -19.64 -12.83
CA LYS A 195 22.19 -18.83 -13.39
C LYS A 195 23.54 -19.04 -12.72
N ILE A 196 23.57 -19.48 -11.46
CA ILE A 196 24.74 -19.72 -10.62
C ILE A 196 24.76 -21.15 -10.11
N MET A 197 25.92 -21.58 -9.63
CA MET A 197 26.16 -22.89 -9.03
C MET A 197 26.88 -22.73 -7.70
N ASN A 198 26.46 -23.49 -6.69
CA ASN A 198 27.16 -23.61 -5.43
C ASN A 198 28.26 -24.69 -5.54
N LYS A 199 29.48 -24.34 -5.24
CA LYS A 199 30.61 -25.27 -5.23
C LYS A 199 30.67 -26.18 -3.97
N HIS A 200 29.78 -25.95 -2.98
CA HIS A 200 29.73 -26.69 -1.73
C HIS A 200 31.10 -26.89 -1.05
N ASN A 201 31.93 -25.86 -1.09
CA ASN A 201 33.27 -25.94 -0.48
C ASN A 201 33.14 -25.94 1.04
N LYS A 202 33.34 -27.11 1.65
CA LYS A 202 33.29 -27.32 3.11
C LYS A 202 34.34 -26.52 3.89
N ASP A 203 35.46 -26.21 3.24
CA ASP A 203 36.55 -25.45 3.85
C ASP A 203 36.38 -23.93 3.73
N CYS A 204 35.22 -23.46 3.23
CA CYS A 204 34.92 -22.04 3.17
C CYS A 204 34.75 -21.46 4.55
N GLY A 205 35.64 -20.55 4.97
CA GLY A 205 35.60 -19.91 6.28
C GLY A 205 34.33 -19.12 6.55
N ASP A 206 33.63 -18.63 5.50
CA ASP A 206 32.42 -17.79 5.64
C ASP A 206 31.17 -18.64 5.81
N CYS A 207 30.97 -19.67 4.97
CA CYS A 207 29.70 -20.41 4.93
C CYS A 207 29.82 -21.91 5.22
N LYS A 208 31.03 -22.44 5.42
CA LYS A 208 31.31 -23.86 5.70
C LYS A 208 30.59 -24.82 4.73
N GLY A 209 30.50 -24.43 3.46
CA GLY A 209 29.84 -25.21 2.40
C GLY A 209 28.32 -25.02 2.23
N THR A 210 27.65 -24.32 3.13
CA THR A 210 26.20 -24.07 3.03
C THR A 210 25.84 -23.13 1.90
N GLY A 211 26.78 -22.30 1.44
CA GLY A 211 26.56 -21.29 0.41
C GLY A 211 25.92 -20.00 0.91
N THR A 212 25.45 -19.98 2.16
CA THR A 212 24.86 -18.80 2.80
C THR A 212 25.41 -18.62 4.20
N PHE A 213 25.40 -17.37 4.69
CA PHE A 213 25.78 -17.02 6.07
C PHE A 213 24.92 -15.87 6.56
N ASP A 214 24.69 -15.83 7.87
CA ASP A 214 23.90 -14.79 8.50
C ASP A 214 24.77 -13.57 8.80
N VAL A 215 24.27 -12.38 8.49
CA VAL A 215 24.89 -11.09 8.81
C VAL A 215 23.94 -10.31 9.67
N GLU A 216 24.39 -9.88 10.84
CA GLU A 216 23.65 -8.99 11.71
C GLU A 216 23.65 -7.58 11.11
N ASN A 217 22.46 -7.04 10.86
CA ASN A 217 22.24 -5.68 10.42
C ASN A 217 21.38 -4.94 11.44
N ASN A 218 21.50 -3.62 11.49
CA ASN A 218 20.71 -2.77 12.34
C ASN A 218 19.60 -2.08 11.52
N ALA A 219 18.36 -2.26 11.90
CA ALA A 219 17.22 -1.49 11.40
C ALA A 219 16.89 -0.39 12.40
N TYR A 220 16.93 0.85 11.97
CA TYR A 220 16.62 2.01 12.81
C TYR A 220 15.16 2.36 12.67
N LEU A 221 14.35 1.93 13.64
CA LEU A 221 12.93 2.27 13.71
C LEU A 221 12.79 3.64 14.37
N ASN A 222 12.40 4.63 13.57
CA ASN A 222 12.16 5.99 14.04
C ASN A 222 10.76 6.41 13.58
N MET A 223 9.80 6.37 14.50
CA MET A 223 8.41 6.75 14.25
C MET A 223 8.06 7.98 15.11
N PRO A 224 7.55 9.05 14.49
CA PRO A 224 7.18 10.26 15.22
C PRO A 224 5.97 10.02 16.12
N LYS A 225 5.74 10.93 17.09
CA LYS A 225 4.55 10.92 17.95
C LYS A 225 3.28 11.00 17.10
N GLY A 226 2.29 10.19 17.44
CA GLY A 226 1.00 10.17 16.74
C GLY A 226 1.05 9.55 15.34
N PHE A 227 2.07 8.73 15.04
CA PHE A 227 2.10 7.99 13.77
C PHE A 227 0.89 7.04 13.66
N ASP A 228 0.35 6.94 12.45
CA ASP A 228 -0.81 6.08 12.13
C ASP A 228 -0.53 5.17 10.93
N SER A 229 0.76 4.90 10.68
CA SER A 229 1.19 3.99 9.62
C SER A 229 0.99 2.54 10.05
N ASN A 230 0.46 1.72 9.15
CA ASN A 230 0.29 0.29 9.40
C ASN A 230 1.58 -0.51 9.18
N HIS A 231 2.61 0.09 8.59
CA HIS A 231 3.88 -0.56 8.33
C HIS A 231 5.02 0.44 8.20
N THR A 232 6.24 -0.06 8.27
CA THR A 232 7.47 0.65 7.92
C THR A 232 8.37 -0.23 7.06
N ILE A 233 9.15 0.41 6.17
CA ILE A 233 9.98 -0.26 5.19
C ILE A 233 11.45 0.03 5.48
N PHE A 234 12.25 -1.03 5.56
CA PHE A 234 13.70 -0.97 5.65
C PHE A 234 14.30 -1.47 4.35
N GLU A 235 14.83 -0.55 3.57
CA GLU A 235 15.38 -0.84 2.25
C GLU A 235 16.59 -1.78 2.33
N GLY A 236 16.61 -2.77 1.42
CA GLY A 236 17.74 -3.68 1.29
C GLY A 236 17.94 -4.69 2.42
N LEU A 237 17.05 -4.75 3.42
CA LEU A 237 17.10 -5.71 4.53
C LEU A 237 16.19 -6.93 4.33
N GLY A 238 15.59 -7.10 3.15
CA GLY A 238 14.82 -8.27 2.77
C GLY A 238 15.70 -9.40 2.22
N GLU A 239 15.14 -10.16 1.28
CA GLU A 239 15.87 -11.24 0.60
C GLU A 239 17.08 -10.68 -0.13
N GLN A 240 18.23 -11.35 0.05
CA GLN A 240 19.48 -10.92 -0.56
C GLN A 240 19.70 -11.56 -1.93
N PRO A 241 20.27 -10.83 -2.88
CA PRO A 241 20.47 -11.33 -4.23
C PRO A 241 21.57 -12.39 -4.28
N GLN A 242 21.31 -13.44 -5.05
CA GLN A 242 22.33 -14.43 -5.41
C GLN A 242 23.31 -13.88 -6.46
N LEU A 243 22.83 -13.00 -7.31
CA LEU A 243 23.57 -12.37 -8.40
C LEU A 243 23.70 -10.87 -8.16
N ALA A 244 24.83 -10.31 -8.55
CA ALA A 244 25.08 -8.86 -8.47
C ALA A 244 24.13 -8.01 -9.35
N THR A 245 23.40 -8.65 -10.26
CA THR A 245 22.42 -8.00 -11.18
C THR A 245 21.09 -7.68 -10.52
N HIS A 246 20.82 -8.22 -9.32
CA HIS A 246 19.56 -8.00 -8.61
C HIS A 246 19.79 -7.06 -7.43
N LYS A 247 18.78 -6.23 -7.13
CA LYS A 247 18.76 -5.45 -5.88
C LYS A 247 18.23 -6.32 -4.74
N PRO A 248 18.70 -6.10 -3.49
CA PRO A 248 18.10 -6.74 -2.33
C PRO A 248 16.62 -6.38 -2.19
N GLY A 249 15.82 -7.28 -1.65
CA GLY A 249 14.46 -6.99 -1.24
C GLY A 249 14.42 -6.09 -0.01
N ASN A 250 13.23 -5.66 0.39
CA ASN A 250 13.03 -4.82 1.57
C ASN A 250 12.49 -5.66 2.74
N LEU A 251 12.82 -5.26 3.96
CA LEU A 251 12.15 -5.75 5.15
C LEU A 251 11.01 -4.80 5.49
N ILE A 252 9.81 -5.34 5.62
CA ILE A 252 8.60 -4.59 5.96
C ILE A 252 8.13 -5.05 7.34
N PHE A 253 8.08 -4.13 8.31
CA PHE A 253 7.41 -4.39 9.56
C PHE A 253 5.95 -3.97 9.45
N GLU A 254 5.04 -4.93 9.62
CA GLU A 254 3.62 -4.67 9.79
C GLU A 254 3.31 -4.45 11.25
N PHE A 255 2.80 -3.26 11.58
CA PHE A 255 2.47 -2.90 12.95
C PHE A 255 1.17 -3.57 13.40
N LYS A 256 1.26 -4.26 14.54
CA LYS A 256 0.10 -4.81 15.23
C LYS A 256 -0.06 -4.08 16.56
N LEU A 257 -1.16 -3.33 16.70
CA LEU A 257 -1.47 -2.64 17.95
C LEU A 257 -1.85 -3.65 19.02
N MET A 258 -1.11 -3.65 20.13
CA MET A 258 -1.41 -4.47 21.29
C MET A 258 -2.55 -3.85 22.10
N PRO A 259 -3.43 -4.67 22.69
CA PRO A 259 -4.45 -4.17 23.61
C PRO A 259 -3.82 -3.39 24.76
N HIS A 260 -4.38 -2.23 25.09
CA HIS A 260 -3.98 -1.45 26.26
C HIS A 260 -4.93 -1.76 27.43
N SER A 261 -4.40 -1.70 28.68
CA SER A 261 -5.16 -2.02 29.89
C SER A 261 -6.40 -1.14 30.13
N HIS A 262 -6.32 0.13 29.75
CA HIS A 262 -7.32 1.14 30.07
C HIS A 262 -7.94 1.80 28.83
N PHE A 263 -7.20 1.92 27.74
CA PHE A 263 -7.62 2.70 26.59
C PHE A 263 -7.84 1.84 25.35
N LYS A 264 -8.84 2.25 24.55
CA LYS A 264 -9.02 1.76 23.17
C LYS A 264 -8.82 2.92 22.20
N LYS A 265 -8.06 2.70 21.12
CA LYS A 265 -7.81 3.69 20.06
C LYS A 265 -9.05 3.82 19.17
N ASN A 266 -9.47 5.05 18.93
CA ASN A 266 -10.49 5.40 17.95
C ASN A 266 -9.99 6.61 17.12
N GLY A 267 -9.31 6.34 16.01
CA GLY A 267 -8.56 7.38 15.30
C GLY A 267 -7.49 7.99 16.20
N ASN A 268 -7.53 9.31 16.41
CA ASN A 268 -6.67 10.01 17.37
C ASN A 268 -7.30 10.16 18.75
N ASP A 269 -8.55 9.73 18.93
CA ASP A 269 -9.23 9.77 20.22
C ASP A 269 -8.97 8.48 21.01
N LEU A 270 -9.09 8.58 22.33
CA LEU A 270 -8.99 7.47 23.26
C LEU A 270 -10.36 7.20 23.88
N LEU A 271 -10.80 5.95 23.83
CA LEU A 271 -11.97 5.50 24.57
C LEU A 271 -11.52 4.94 25.91
N TYR A 272 -12.11 5.43 27.00
CA TYR A 272 -11.87 5.00 28.36
C TYR A 272 -13.18 4.63 29.04
N SER A 273 -13.28 3.43 29.57
CA SER A 273 -14.45 2.96 30.32
C SER A 273 -14.14 2.95 31.81
N HIS A 274 -15.00 3.54 32.62
CA HIS A 274 -14.84 3.60 34.07
C HIS A 274 -16.08 3.13 34.81
N ASN A 275 -15.90 2.27 35.83
CA ASN A 275 -16.99 1.77 36.65
C ASN A 275 -17.26 2.73 37.81
N LEU A 276 -18.51 3.14 37.98
CA LEU A 276 -19.00 3.90 39.09
C LEU A 276 -20.10 3.15 39.84
N THR A 277 -20.20 3.32 41.14
CA THR A 277 -21.41 2.91 41.86
C THR A 277 -22.55 3.90 41.58
N LEU A 278 -23.80 3.47 41.80
CA LEU A 278 -24.97 4.36 41.66
C LEU A 278 -24.81 5.62 42.53
N THR A 279 -24.32 5.49 43.77
CA THR A 279 -24.08 6.63 44.67
C THR A 279 -23.06 7.58 44.05
N GLU A 280 -21.91 7.08 43.59
CA GLU A 280 -20.88 7.92 42.97
C GLU A 280 -21.34 8.60 41.68
N SER A 281 -22.29 7.99 40.96
CA SER A 281 -22.84 8.59 39.76
C SER A 281 -23.77 9.78 40.05
N ILE A 282 -24.35 9.83 41.26
CA ILE A 282 -25.29 10.87 41.69
C ILE A 282 -24.54 12.02 42.41
N ILE A 283 -23.67 11.67 43.37
CA ILE A 283 -23.00 12.67 44.22
C ILE A 283 -21.65 13.11 43.70
N GLY A 284 -21.16 12.45 42.64
CA GLY A 284 -19.86 12.70 42.07
C GLY A 284 -18.72 11.98 42.79
N LYS A 285 -17.58 11.91 42.09
CA LYS A 285 -16.33 11.30 42.56
C LYS A 285 -15.13 11.89 41.84
N ILE A 286 -14.03 11.99 42.54
CA ILE A 286 -12.73 12.27 41.90
C ILE A 286 -12.15 10.93 41.42
N ILE A 287 -12.04 10.75 40.12
CA ILE A 287 -11.37 9.63 39.51
C ILE A 287 -9.94 10.00 39.10
N VAL A 288 -9.02 9.04 39.24
CA VAL A 288 -7.62 9.22 38.86
C VAL A 288 -7.34 8.25 37.75
N ILE A 289 -6.90 8.76 36.63
CA ILE A 289 -6.59 7.96 35.42
C ILE A 289 -5.08 8.05 35.19
N ASP A 290 -4.43 6.90 35.03
CA ASP A 290 -3.06 6.85 34.54
C ASP A 290 -3.07 7.08 33.02
N TYR A 291 -2.47 8.20 32.61
CA TYR A 291 -2.46 8.66 31.23
C TYR A 291 -1.02 8.76 30.74
N PHE A 292 -0.51 7.65 30.21
CA PHE A 292 0.86 7.54 29.66
C PHE A 292 1.94 8.04 30.64
N GLY A 293 1.83 7.61 31.92
CA GLY A 293 2.77 8.00 32.98
C GLY A 293 2.44 9.31 33.70
N GLU A 294 1.37 10.01 33.26
CA GLU A 294 0.82 11.18 33.98
C GLU A 294 -0.48 10.78 34.67
N SER A 295 -0.70 11.23 35.91
CA SER A 295 -1.97 11.03 36.61
C SER A 295 -2.92 12.19 36.33
N ILE A 296 -4.05 11.90 35.68
CA ILE A 296 -5.11 12.88 35.44
C ILE A 296 -6.20 12.70 36.49
N LYS A 297 -6.52 13.79 37.22
CA LYS A 297 -7.65 13.84 38.17
C LYS A 297 -8.87 14.45 37.47
N ILE A 298 -9.99 13.73 37.49
CA ILE A 298 -11.25 14.17 36.91
C ILE A 298 -12.30 14.18 38.01
N ASN A 299 -12.87 15.36 38.30
CA ASN A 299 -14.02 15.45 39.18
C ASN A 299 -15.28 15.25 38.37
N THR A 300 -16.04 14.19 38.66
CA THR A 300 -17.27 13.86 37.89
C THR A 300 -18.41 14.84 38.21
N ASP A 301 -18.36 15.63 39.30
CA ASP A 301 -19.36 16.67 39.62
C ASP A 301 -19.54 17.67 38.47
N GLN A 302 -18.46 17.97 37.73
CA GLN A 302 -18.53 18.87 36.58
C GLN A 302 -19.50 18.40 35.47
N PHE A 303 -19.86 17.14 35.47
CA PHE A 303 -20.79 16.56 34.50
C PHE A 303 -22.24 16.45 35.02
N GLY A 304 -22.44 16.81 36.31
CA GLY A 304 -23.72 16.56 37.00
C GLY A 304 -23.97 15.08 37.24
N ILE A 305 -25.24 14.67 37.30
CA ILE A 305 -25.61 13.26 37.42
C ILE A 305 -25.17 12.50 36.19
N ILE A 306 -24.38 11.46 36.40
CA ILE A 306 -23.81 10.66 35.28
C ILE A 306 -24.88 9.81 34.63
N ASN A 307 -25.08 10.04 33.34
CA ASN A 307 -25.92 9.20 32.48
C ASN A 307 -25.04 8.15 31.77
N PRO A 308 -25.23 6.83 31.99
CA PRO A 308 -24.42 5.78 31.38
C PRO A 308 -24.56 5.67 29.86
N SER A 309 -25.64 6.21 29.28
CA SER A 309 -25.83 6.25 27.83
C SER A 309 -25.15 7.42 27.14
N LYS A 310 -24.53 8.32 27.90
CA LYS A 310 -23.84 9.51 27.38
C LYS A 310 -22.33 9.35 27.42
N GLN A 311 -21.69 9.81 26.36
CA GLN A 311 -20.23 9.92 26.30
C GLN A 311 -19.77 11.28 26.81
N TYR A 312 -18.73 11.31 27.62
CA TYR A 312 -18.14 12.50 28.20
C TYR A 312 -16.79 12.78 27.60
N ILE A 313 -16.59 13.98 27.03
CA ILE A 313 -15.42 14.30 26.21
C ILE A 313 -14.47 15.20 26.98
N LEU A 314 -13.24 14.73 27.16
CA LEU A 314 -12.13 15.55 27.64
C LEU A 314 -11.27 15.98 26.44
N LYS A 315 -11.32 17.26 26.14
CA LYS A 315 -10.59 17.83 24.99
C LYS A 315 -9.08 17.75 25.19
N ASN A 316 -8.34 17.51 24.11
CA ASN A 316 -6.87 17.44 24.07
C ASN A 316 -6.26 16.37 24.99
N ARG A 317 -7.00 15.28 25.28
CA ARG A 317 -6.54 14.14 26.09
C ARG A 317 -6.56 12.82 25.32
N GLY A 318 -6.50 12.89 24.00
CA GLY A 318 -6.31 11.74 23.10
C GLY A 318 -4.84 11.54 22.71
N LEU A 319 -4.62 10.82 21.63
CA LEU A 319 -3.30 10.61 21.03
C LEU A 319 -2.82 11.89 20.32
N PRO A 320 -1.51 12.10 20.24
CA PRO A 320 -0.95 13.18 19.43
C PRO A 320 -1.38 13.02 17.95
N ILE A 321 -1.62 14.15 17.29
CA ILE A 321 -1.91 14.17 15.86
C ILE A 321 -0.59 14.43 15.12
N LEU A 322 -0.25 13.54 14.19
CA LEU A 322 0.99 13.58 13.44
C LEU A 322 1.27 14.98 12.85
N ASN A 323 2.51 15.44 13.00
CA ASN A 323 2.98 16.75 12.51
C ASN A 323 2.24 17.97 13.09
N THR A 324 1.58 17.82 14.23
CA THR A 324 0.92 18.94 14.92
C THR A 324 1.25 18.95 16.42
N THR A 325 0.95 20.07 17.08
CA THR A 325 1.01 20.18 18.56
C THR A 325 -0.31 19.77 19.23
N LYS A 326 -1.33 19.42 18.44
CA LYS A 326 -2.66 19.06 18.90
C LYS A 326 -2.73 17.58 19.27
N LYS A 327 -3.63 17.27 20.19
CA LYS A 327 -4.01 15.90 20.55
C LYS A 327 -5.50 15.69 20.23
N GLY A 328 -5.90 14.45 20.03
CA GLY A 328 -7.30 14.06 20.01
C GLY A 328 -7.97 14.24 21.38
N ASN A 329 -9.14 13.70 21.55
CA ASN A 329 -9.91 13.79 22.79
C ASN A 329 -9.89 12.44 23.52
N MET A 330 -10.17 12.48 24.83
CA MET A 330 -10.54 11.27 25.56
C MET A 330 -12.05 11.24 25.71
N ILE A 331 -12.64 10.13 25.30
CA ILE A 331 -14.07 9.86 25.39
C ILE A 331 -14.25 8.89 26.57
N ILE A 332 -14.96 9.32 27.59
CA ILE A 332 -15.22 8.53 28.78
C ILE A 332 -16.62 7.95 28.72
N GLU A 333 -16.73 6.66 28.93
CA GLU A 333 -17.98 5.93 29.09
C GLU A 333 -18.04 5.41 30.53
N PHE A 334 -19.07 5.84 31.27
CA PHE A 334 -19.27 5.38 32.62
C PHE A 334 -20.21 4.17 32.66
N ILE A 335 -19.78 3.13 33.33
CA ILE A 335 -20.54 1.91 33.58
C ILE A 335 -21.04 1.99 35.03
N ILE A 336 -22.37 2.05 35.24
CA ILE A 336 -22.92 2.16 36.58
C ILE A 336 -23.24 0.77 37.13
N THR A 337 -22.66 0.47 38.29
CA THR A 337 -22.97 -0.73 39.06
C THR A 337 -24.09 -0.43 40.03
N TYR A 338 -25.23 -1.09 39.85
CA TYR A 338 -26.38 -0.94 40.73
C TYR A 338 -26.25 -1.85 41.94
N PRO A 339 -26.46 -1.33 43.16
CA PRO A 339 -26.41 -2.14 44.37
C PRO A 339 -27.68 -3.02 44.51
N LYS A 340 -27.55 -4.07 45.27
CA LYS A 340 -28.75 -4.80 45.75
C LYS A 340 -29.29 -3.99 46.92
N ILE A 341 -30.56 -3.59 46.88
CA ILE A 341 -31.20 -2.78 47.88
C ILE A 341 -31.97 -3.73 48.84
N ASN A 342 -31.86 -3.49 50.16
CA ASN A 342 -32.63 -4.19 51.15
C ASN A 342 -34.09 -3.71 51.14
N SER A 343 -35.06 -4.61 51.12
CA SER A 343 -36.49 -4.27 51.01
C SER A 343 -36.96 -3.33 52.13
N THR A 344 -36.36 -3.40 53.33
CA THR A 344 -36.69 -2.51 54.49
C THR A 344 -36.26 -1.04 54.29
N GLU A 345 -35.36 -0.75 53.40
CA GLU A 345 -34.84 0.60 53.12
C GLU A 345 -35.44 1.24 51.85
N ILE A 346 -36.21 0.48 51.08
CA ILE A 346 -36.79 0.95 49.80
C ILE A 346 -37.74 2.13 50.04
N GLU A 347 -38.60 2.09 51.06
CA GLU A 347 -39.53 3.18 51.34
C GLU A 347 -38.83 4.49 51.67
N LYS A 348 -37.80 4.45 52.53
CA LYS A 348 -37.01 5.61 52.88
C LYS A 348 -36.26 6.18 51.67
N LEU A 349 -35.69 5.29 50.83
CA LEU A 349 -34.98 5.70 49.62
C LEU A 349 -35.95 6.37 48.65
N THR A 350 -37.12 5.84 48.48
CA THR A 350 -38.19 6.40 47.62
C THR A 350 -38.58 7.81 48.09
N GLU A 351 -38.77 8.00 49.39
CA GLU A 351 -39.09 9.32 49.97
C GLU A 351 -37.97 10.35 49.72
N ILE A 352 -36.73 9.97 49.90
CA ILE A 352 -35.55 10.83 49.67
C ILE A 352 -35.47 11.20 48.18
N LEU A 353 -35.55 10.22 47.29
CA LEU A 353 -35.47 10.45 45.86
C LEU A 353 -36.55 11.35 45.33
N ASN A 354 -37.81 11.13 45.75
CA ASN A 354 -38.95 11.97 45.34
C ASN A 354 -38.82 13.42 45.86
N LYS A 355 -38.20 13.67 47.02
CA LYS A 355 -37.97 14.99 47.53
C LYS A 355 -36.73 15.69 46.90
N SER A 356 -35.74 14.93 46.48
CA SER A 356 -34.47 15.45 46.02
C SER A 356 -34.35 15.64 44.53
N PHE A 357 -35.15 14.93 43.72
CA PHE A 357 -35.14 15.04 42.25
C PHE A 357 -36.35 15.77 41.73
N ILE A 358 -36.13 16.72 40.83
CA ILE A 358 -37.13 17.41 40.03
C ILE A 358 -37.07 16.77 38.63
N TYR A 359 -38.15 16.12 38.19
CA TYR A 359 -38.23 15.48 36.91
C TYR A 359 -38.69 16.44 35.81
#